data_7c4aefa9018b9d704edb80447a6268a4
#
_entry.id   7c4aefa9018b9d704edb80447a6268a4
#
_cell.length_a   1.000
_cell.length_b   1.000
_cell.length_c   1.000
_cell.angle_alpha   90.00
_cell.angle_beta   90.00
_cell.angle_gamma   90.00
#
_symmetry.space_group_name_H-M   'P 1'
#
loop_
_entity.id
_entity.type
_entity.pdbx_description
1 polymer ?
#
loop_
_entity_poly.entity_id
_entity_poly.type
_entity_poly.pdbx_seq_one_letter_code
_entity_poly.pdbx_strand_id
1 'polypeptide(L)'
;MWKHALAGACLALALPLYASAQTPPAPAPAYDAALAASLGADEHGMRQYVLVILKTGPNKMADAEGRKKMFAGHFANMERLAAEKKLVLAGPLDGKEGRRGIFVFATPEIEEAQKLVATDPVIVLGEMVAEYHKFYGSAAVMMINEVHGKIQKK
;
A
#
# COMPACT_ATOMS: atom_id res chain seq x y z
N MET A 1 8.68 74.97 -44.05
CA MET A 1 7.45 74.58 -43.37
C MET A 1 6.96 73.27 -43.98
N TRP A 2 7.29 72.15 -43.40
CA TRP A 2 6.69 70.88 -43.78
C TRP A 2 6.39 70.03 -42.50
N LYS A 3 5.15 69.77 -42.28
CA LYS A 3 4.64 68.94 -41.18
C LYS A 3 4.51 67.49 -41.72
N HIS A 4 5.27 66.59 -41.17
CA HIS A 4 5.05 65.12 -41.40
C HIS A 4 4.31 64.57 -40.22
N ALA A 5 3.06 64.13 -40.46
CA ALA A 5 2.27 63.38 -39.54
C ALA A 5 2.63 61.86 -39.71
N LEU A 6 3.14 61.24 -38.65
CA LEU A 6 3.34 59.79 -38.58
C LEU A 6 2.05 59.17 -38.00
N ALA A 7 1.33 58.41 -38.82
CA ALA A 7 0.22 57.56 -38.41
C ALA A 7 0.76 56.25 -37.88
N GLY A 8 0.68 56.02 -36.58
CA GLY A 8 1.00 54.75 -35.94
C GLY A 8 -0.15 53.74 -36.08
N ALA A 9 0.05 52.66 -36.82
CA ALA A 9 -0.87 51.56 -36.91
C ALA A 9 -0.68 50.61 -35.71
N CYS A 10 -1.61 50.58 -34.76
CA CYS A 10 -1.65 49.59 -33.70
C CYS A 10 -2.20 48.26 -34.25
N LEU A 11 -1.34 47.26 -34.42
CA LEU A 11 -1.72 45.92 -34.79
C LEU A 11 -2.15 45.16 -33.51
N ALA A 12 -3.45 45.00 -33.30
CA ALA A 12 -4.00 44.21 -32.19
C ALA A 12 -3.86 42.72 -32.53
N LEU A 13 -2.94 42.00 -31.89
CA LEU A 13 -2.87 40.53 -31.92
C LEU A 13 -4.01 39.97 -31.07
N ALA A 14 -5.03 39.42 -31.73
CA ALA A 14 -6.05 38.61 -31.09
C ALA A 14 -5.49 37.21 -30.86
N LEU A 15 -5.15 36.85 -29.63
CA LEU A 15 -4.82 35.48 -29.21
C LEU A 15 -6.10 34.66 -29.11
N PRO A 16 -6.20 33.48 -29.75
CA PRO A 16 -7.37 32.62 -29.59
C PRO A 16 -7.37 32.02 -28.18
N LEU A 17 -8.40 32.30 -27.39
CA LEU A 17 -8.70 31.61 -26.13
C LEU A 17 -9.13 30.17 -26.47
N TYR A 18 -8.23 29.21 -26.32
CA TYR A 18 -8.60 27.81 -26.33
C TYR A 18 -9.36 27.51 -25.03
N ALA A 19 -10.67 27.50 -25.08
CA ALA A 19 -11.52 26.96 -24.04
C ALA A 19 -11.28 25.45 -23.99
N SER A 20 -10.52 24.99 -22.99
CA SER A 20 -10.41 23.56 -22.69
C SER A 20 -11.78 23.05 -22.25
N ALA A 21 -12.47 22.34 -23.14
CA ALA A 21 -13.70 21.65 -22.79
C ALA A 21 -13.37 20.59 -21.72
N GLN A 22 -13.77 20.86 -20.47
CA GLN A 22 -13.67 19.89 -19.40
C GLN A 22 -14.66 18.78 -19.68
N THR A 23 -14.14 17.56 -19.92
CA THR A 23 -14.98 16.36 -20.00
C THR A 23 -15.73 16.21 -18.68
N PRO A 24 -17.06 16.03 -18.68
CA PRO A 24 -17.80 15.79 -17.46
C PRO A 24 -17.18 14.61 -16.67
N PRO A 25 -17.10 14.67 -15.34
CA PRO A 25 -16.60 13.56 -14.55
C PRO A 25 -17.46 12.32 -14.83
N ALA A 26 -16.78 11.16 -14.95
CA ALA A 26 -17.47 9.89 -15.11
C ALA A 26 -18.45 9.68 -13.92
N PRO A 27 -19.63 9.09 -14.14
CA PRO A 27 -20.57 8.80 -13.08
C PRO A 27 -19.88 7.93 -12.01
N ALA A 28 -20.14 8.19 -10.72
CA ALA A 28 -19.62 7.38 -9.63
C ALA A 28 -20.05 5.92 -9.83
N PRO A 29 -19.15 4.92 -9.55
CA PRO A 29 -19.50 3.52 -9.66
C PRO A 29 -20.69 3.19 -8.75
N ALA A 30 -21.60 2.34 -9.25
CA ALA A 30 -22.73 1.87 -8.46
C ALA A 30 -22.23 1.00 -7.29
N TYR A 31 -22.92 1.08 -6.15
CA TYR A 31 -22.63 0.23 -5.00
C TYR A 31 -22.86 -1.25 -5.32
N ASP A 32 -21.86 -2.08 -5.04
CA ASP A 32 -21.89 -3.54 -5.17
C ASP A 32 -21.97 -4.19 -3.79
N ALA A 33 -23.19 -4.55 -3.37
CA ALA A 33 -23.45 -5.15 -2.07
C ALA A 33 -22.81 -6.55 -1.92
N ALA A 34 -22.71 -7.33 -3.00
CA ALA A 34 -22.11 -8.66 -2.96
C ALA A 34 -20.60 -8.57 -2.78
N LEU A 35 -19.94 -7.66 -3.49
CA LEU A 35 -18.51 -7.39 -3.32
C LEU A 35 -18.22 -6.87 -1.91
N ALA A 36 -18.98 -5.89 -1.43
CA ALA A 36 -18.81 -5.34 -0.07
C ALA A 36 -18.89 -6.44 1.00
N ALA A 37 -19.91 -7.30 0.94
CA ALA A 37 -20.07 -8.43 1.86
C ALA A 37 -18.89 -9.42 1.75
N SER A 38 -18.43 -9.75 0.55
CA SER A 38 -17.32 -10.69 0.31
C SER A 38 -15.99 -10.20 0.90
N LEU A 39 -15.79 -8.88 0.96
CA LEU A 39 -14.60 -8.24 1.51
C LEU A 39 -14.74 -7.92 3.01
N GLY A 40 -15.93 -8.18 3.61
CA GLY A 40 -16.22 -7.83 4.99
C GLY A 40 -16.23 -6.32 5.25
N ALA A 41 -16.71 -5.56 4.27
CA ALA A 41 -16.85 -4.12 4.36
C ALA A 41 -18.05 -3.72 5.22
N ASP A 42 -17.91 -2.65 5.98
CA ASP A 42 -19.01 -1.96 6.64
C ASP A 42 -19.72 -0.99 5.65
N GLU A 43 -20.66 -0.18 6.17
CA GLU A 43 -21.43 0.79 5.38
C GLU A 43 -20.58 1.88 4.70
N HIS A 44 -19.34 2.07 5.17
CA HIS A 44 -18.37 3.01 4.60
C HIS A 44 -17.37 2.34 3.65
N GLY A 45 -17.50 1.03 3.36
CA GLY A 45 -16.55 0.28 2.56
C GLY A 45 -15.24 -0.04 3.30
N MET A 46 -15.26 0.04 4.63
CA MET A 46 -14.09 -0.10 5.50
C MET A 46 -14.17 -1.39 6.31
N ARG A 47 -13.02 -1.81 6.89
CA ARG A 47 -12.96 -2.89 7.88
C ARG A 47 -11.78 -2.72 8.82
N GLN A 48 -11.80 -3.48 9.91
CA GLN A 48 -10.72 -3.52 10.88
C GLN A 48 -9.61 -4.49 10.44
N TYR A 49 -8.37 -4.07 10.68
CA TYR A 49 -7.14 -4.83 10.46
C TYR A 49 -6.19 -4.64 11.63
N VAL A 50 -5.11 -5.40 11.66
CA VAL A 50 -3.94 -5.09 12.46
C VAL A 50 -2.78 -4.75 11.50
N LEU A 51 -2.26 -3.53 11.63
CA LEU A 51 -1.00 -3.10 11.01
C LEU A 51 0.14 -3.49 11.95
N VAL A 52 1.15 -4.16 11.40
CA VAL A 52 2.37 -4.52 12.10
C VAL A 52 3.55 -3.81 11.46
N ILE A 53 4.36 -3.14 12.27
CA ILE A 53 5.63 -2.57 11.84
C ILE A 53 6.74 -3.50 12.32
N LEU A 54 7.49 -4.07 11.39
CA LEU A 54 8.68 -4.84 11.68
C LEU A 54 9.87 -3.90 11.88
N LYS A 55 10.54 -4.04 13.02
CA LYS A 55 11.70 -3.21 13.38
C LYS A 55 12.94 -4.10 13.54
N THR A 56 14.11 -3.50 13.40
CA THR A 56 15.38 -4.19 13.67
C THR A 56 15.37 -4.75 15.09
N GLY A 57 15.61 -6.04 15.20
CA GLY A 57 15.66 -6.75 16.48
C GLY A 57 17.04 -6.72 17.12
N PRO A 58 17.15 -7.26 18.34
CA PRO A 58 18.41 -7.28 19.10
C PRO A 58 19.44 -8.27 18.55
N ASN A 59 19.00 -9.31 17.82
CA ASN A 59 19.85 -10.40 17.36
C ASN A 59 20.09 -10.28 15.84
N LYS A 60 21.29 -9.85 15.46
CA LYS A 60 21.71 -9.90 14.07
C LYS A 60 22.43 -11.21 13.79
N MET A 61 21.87 -12.03 12.92
CA MET A 61 22.53 -13.28 12.50
C MET A 61 23.81 -12.96 11.73
N ALA A 62 24.97 -13.39 12.30
CA ALA A 62 26.29 -13.13 11.72
C ALA A 62 26.64 -14.10 10.60
N ASP A 63 26.13 -15.34 10.66
CA ASP A 63 26.31 -16.34 9.64
C ASP A 63 25.47 -16.06 8.39
N ALA A 64 26.11 -15.88 7.24
CA ALA A 64 25.47 -15.51 5.97
C ALA A 64 24.52 -16.61 5.46
N GLU A 65 24.88 -17.88 5.61
CA GLU A 65 24.05 -19.01 5.16
C GLU A 65 22.80 -19.17 6.04
N GLY A 66 22.97 -19.10 7.37
CA GLY A 66 21.85 -19.11 8.32
C GLY A 66 20.91 -17.94 8.08
N ARG A 67 21.45 -16.74 7.81
CA ARG A 67 20.66 -15.55 7.48
C ARG A 67 19.85 -15.74 6.19
N LYS A 68 20.44 -16.29 5.16
CA LYS A 68 19.77 -16.62 3.88
C LYS A 68 18.63 -17.60 4.11
N LYS A 69 18.87 -18.69 4.88
CA LYS A 69 17.85 -19.68 5.25
C LYS A 69 16.71 -19.05 6.06
N MET A 70 17.03 -18.19 7.01
CA MET A 70 16.03 -17.46 7.81
C MET A 70 15.11 -16.61 6.92
N PHE A 71 15.67 -15.81 6.00
CA PHE A 71 14.87 -15.01 5.08
C PHE A 71 14.08 -15.84 4.07
N ALA A 72 14.62 -16.97 3.60
CA ALA A 72 13.83 -17.90 2.79
C ALA A 72 12.60 -18.41 3.55
N GLY A 73 12.75 -18.75 4.82
CA GLY A 73 11.63 -19.10 5.71
C GLY A 73 10.64 -17.96 5.95
N HIS A 74 11.14 -16.73 6.09
CA HIS A 74 10.32 -15.53 6.19
C HIS A 74 9.41 -15.34 4.96
N PHE A 75 9.97 -15.41 3.75
CA PHE A 75 9.18 -15.29 2.53
C PHE A 75 8.18 -16.44 2.37
N ALA A 76 8.57 -17.68 2.64
CA ALA A 76 7.65 -18.82 2.61
C ALA A 76 6.51 -18.68 3.62
N ASN A 77 6.77 -18.13 4.82
CA ASN A 77 5.74 -17.84 5.80
C ASN A 77 4.77 -16.75 5.32
N MET A 78 5.28 -15.70 4.68
CA MET A 78 4.44 -14.65 4.08
C MET A 78 3.53 -15.21 2.98
N GLU A 79 4.06 -16.04 2.08
CA GLU A 79 3.30 -16.70 1.01
C GLU A 79 2.18 -17.58 1.58
N ARG A 80 2.48 -18.38 2.61
CA ARG A 80 1.50 -19.22 3.31
C ARG A 80 0.37 -18.37 3.91
N LEU A 81 0.70 -17.32 4.65
CA LEU A 81 -0.29 -16.44 5.30
C LEU A 81 -1.12 -15.66 4.28
N ALA A 82 -0.54 -15.31 3.13
CA ALA A 82 -1.25 -14.67 2.02
C ALA A 82 -2.23 -15.65 1.36
N ALA A 83 -1.82 -16.91 1.12
CA ALA A 83 -2.69 -17.96 0.60
C ALA A 83 -3.88 -18.27 1.54
N GLU A 84 -3.65 -18.19 2.86
CA GLU A 84 -4.68 -18.32 3.89
C GLU A 84 -5.56 -17.06 4.01
N LYS A 85 -5.34 -16.02 3.20
CA LYS A 85 -6.01 -14.70 3.25
C LYS A 85 -5.90 -13.98 4.61
N LYS A 86 -4.90 -14.35 5.41
CA LYS A 86 -4.61 -13.73 6.71
C LYS A 86 -3.71 -12.52 6.56
N LEU A 87 -2.64 -12.61 5.75
CA LEU A 87 -1.75 -11.51 5.40
C LEU A 87 -2.24 -10.90 4.09
N VAL A 88 -2.73 -9.65 4.12
CA VAL A 88 -3.35 -9.01 2.94
C VAL A 88 -2.44 -7.98 2.27
N LEU A 89 -1.45 -7.47 3.00
CA LEU A 89 -0.44 -6.57 2.46
C LEU A 89 0.86 -6.78 3.25
N ALA A 90 1.98 -6.82 2.53
CA ALA A 90 3.31 -6.82 3.10
C ALA A 90 4.28 -6.06 2.18
N GLY A 91 5.31 -5.48 2.78
CA GLY A 91 6.35 -4.82 2.00
C GLY A 91 7.47 -4.26 2.87
N PRO A 92 8.67 -4.09 2.27
CA PRO A 92 9.79 -3.48 2.97
C PRO A 92 9.60 -1.97 3.14
N LEU A 93 10.23 -1.43 4.18
CA LEU A 93 10.43 0.00 4.38
C LEU A 93 11.90 0.37 4.14
N ASP A 94 12.18 1.66 4.10
CA ASP A 94 13.50 2.24 3.81
C ASP A 94 14.54 2.05 4.93
N GLY A 95 14.17 1.45 6.05
CA GLY A 95 15.04 1.20 7.21
C GLY A 95 15.20 2.38 8.17
N LYS A 96 14.57 3.53 7.88
CA LYS A 96 14.65 4.71 8.74
C LYS A 96 14.10 4.40 10.14
N GLU A 97 14.82 4.84 11.17
CA GLU A 97 14.50 4.58 12.58
C GLU A 97 14.38 3.09 12.92
N GLY A 98 15.09 2.24 12.15
CA GLY A 98 15.04 0.80 12.33
C GLY A 98 13.79 0.11 11.81
N ARG A 99 12.88 0.82 11.12
CA ARG A 99 11.68 0.23 10.52
C ARG A 99 12.05 -0.53 9.24
N ARG A 100 11.79 -1.85 9.25
CA ARG A 100 12.25 -2.78 8.22
C ARG A 100 11.16 -3.13 7.21
N GLY A 101 9.91 -3.18 7.63
CA GLY A 101 8.79 -3.54 6.78
C GLY A 101 7.45 -3.42 7.50
N ILE A 102 6.39 -3.68 6.76
CA ILE A 102 5.02 -3.72 7.30
C ILE A 102 4.32 -5.02 6.93
N PHE A 103 3.40 -5.42 7.80
CA PHE A 103 2.35 -6.40 7.52
C PHE A 103 0.99 -5.80 7.81
N VAL A 104 -0.02 -6.15 7.03
CA VAL A 104 -1.43 -5.89 7.34
C VAL A 104 -2.16 -7.22 7.41
N PHE A 105 -2.69 -7.54 8.59
CA PHE A 105 -3.44 -8.77 8.83
C PHE A 105 -4.95 -8.52 8.81
N ALA A 106 -5.70 -9.43 8.19
CA ALA A 106 -7.14 -9.39 8.03
C ALA A 106 -7.89 -9.80 9.33
N THR A 107 -7.45 -9.28 10.46
CA THR A 107 -8.07 -9.50 11.78
C THR A 107 -8.18 -8.19 12.55
N PRO A 108 -9.25 -7.97 13.36
CA PRO A 108 -9.34 -6.84 14.26
C PRO A 108 -8.54 -7.03 15.56
N GLU A 109 -8.07 -8.29 15.85
CA GLU A 109 -7.52 -8.66 17.14
C GLU A 109 -5.99 -8.71 17.10
N ILE A 110 -5.35 -7.90 17.95
CA ILE A 110 -3.90 -7.83 18.08
C ILE A 110 -3.32 -9.18 18.50
N GLU A 111 -3.98 -9.90 19.39
CA GLU A 111 -3.57 -11.21 19.90
C GLU A 111 -3.52 -12.27 18.80
N GLU A 112 -4.44 -12.20 17.83
CA GLU A 112 -4.41 -13.09 16.66
C GLU A 112 -3.22 -12.72 15.74
N ALA A 113 -3.03 -11.44 15.45
CA ALA A 113 -1.88 -10.98 14.67
C ALA A 113 -0.55 -11.38 15.33
N GLN A 114 -0.44 -11.29 16.67
CA GLN A 114 0.75 -11.73 17.41
C GLN A 114 1.05 -13.21 17.20
N LYS A 115 0.02 -14.07 17.24
CA LYS A 115 0.18 -15.53 16.97
C LYS A 115 0.67 -15.79 15.55
N LEU A 116 0.17 -15.04 14.57
CA LEU A 116 0.59 -15.16 13.17
C LEU A 116 2.03 -14.70 12.98
N VAL A 117 2.40 -13.56 13.55
CA VAL A 117 3.76 -13.00 13.48
C VAL A 117 4.77 -13.89 14.20
N ALA A 118 4.39 -14.54 15.31
CA ALA A 118 5.26 -15.45 16.05
C ALA A 118 5.66 -16.71 15.24
N THR A 119 5.01 -16.99 14.11
CA THR A 119 5.42 -18.09 13.21
C THR A 119 6.57 -17.70 12.28
N ASP A 120 6.96 -16.42 12.26
CA ASP A 120 7.97 -15.92 11.32
C ASP A 120 9.40 -16.13 11.85
N PRO A 121 10.29 -16.80 11.09
CA PRO A 121 11.67 -17.03 11.50
C PRO A 121 12.45 -15.76 11.87
N VAL A 122 12.19 -14.61 11.24
CA VAL A 122 12.89 -13.36 11.57
C VAL A 122 12.51 -12.84 12.97
N ILE A 123 11.29 -13.19 13.44
CA ILE A 123 10.82 -12.87 14.79
C ILE A 123 11.32 -13.92 15.78
N VAL A 124 11.18 -15.21 15.46
CA VAL A 124 11.62 -16.32 16.31
C VAL A 124 13.08 -16.21 16.66
N LEU A 125 13.92 -15.83 15.70
CA LEU A 125 15.38 -15.69 15.88
C LEU A 125 15.79 -14.29 16.39
N GLY A 126 14.84 -13.36 16.54
CA GLY A 126 15.09 -12.02 17.07
C GLY A 126 15.83 -11.07 16.11
N GLU A 127 15.94 -11.40 14.81
CA GLU A 127 16.47 -10.48 13.78
C GLU A 127 15.56 -9.25 13.63
N MET A 128 14.26 -9.45 13.85
CA MET A 128 13.26 -8.40 13.88
C MET A 128 12.36 -8.52 15.12
N VAL A 129 11.79 -7.40 15.53
CA VAL A 129 10.71 -7.30 16.51
C VAL A 129 9.51 -6.63 15.86
N ALA A 130 8.31 -6.83 16.42
CA ALA A 130 7.06 -6.37 15.84
C ALA A 130 6.36 -5.37 16.76
N GLU A 131 5.83 -4.30 16.19
CA GLU A 131 4.97 -3.31 16.82
C GLU A 131 3.58 -3.39 16.18
N TYR A 132 2.50 -3.41 16.98
CA TYR A 132 1.15 -3.72 16.54
C TYR A 132 0.22 -2.53 16.72
N HIS A 133 -0.60 -2.24 15.70
CA HIS A 133 -1.57 -1.15 15.70
C HIS A 133 -2.91 -1.63 15.15
N LYS A 134 -4.01 -1.28 15.82
CA LYS A 134 -5.34 -1.40 15.21
C LYS A 134 -5.41 -0.43 14.04
N PHE A 135 -5.86 -0.92 12.90
CA PHE A 135 -5.94 -0.15 11.65
C PHE A 135 -7.33 -0.31 11.04
N TYR A 136 -8.02 0.80 10.86
CA TYR A 136 -9.30 0.85 10.17
C TYR A 136 -9.06 1.41 8.77
N GLY A 137 -9.26 0.58 7.76
CA GLY A 137 -8.89 0.89 6.38
C GLY A 137 -9.91 0.33 5.38
N SER A 138 -9.77 0.71 4.11
CA SER A 138 -10.63 0.22 3.05
C SER A 138 -10.64 -1.31 3.00
N ALA A 139 -11.84 -1.90 2.88
CA ALA A 139 -11.99 -3.35 2.68
C ALA A 139 -11.37 -3.82 1.35
N ALA A 140 -11.16 -2.93 0.39
CA ALA A 140 -10.50 -3.24 -0.88
C ALA A 140 -9.05 -3.73 -0.70
N VAL A 141 -8.39 -3.49 0.45
CA VAL A 141 -7.08 -4.06 0.79
C VAL A 141 -7.10 -5.59 0.72
N MET A 142 -8.24 -6.24 0.95
CA MET A 142 -8.41 -7.69 0.81
C MET A 142 -8.16 -8.22 -0.60
N MET A 143 -8.25 -7.36 -1.63
CA MET A 143 -8.06 -7.73 -3.03
C MET A 143 -6.58 -7.65 -3.49
N ILE A 144 -5.69 -7.11 -2.67
CA ILE A 144 -4.30 -6.83 -3.08
C ILE A 144 -3.61 -8.09 -3.57
N ASN A 145 -3.70 -9.20 -2.85
CA ASN A 145 -3.02 -10.45 -3.22
C ASN A 145 -3.54 -11.03 -4.56
N GLU A 146 -4.84 -10.94 -4.82
CA GLU A 146 -5.44 -11.38 -6.08
C GLU A 146 -4.95 -10.53 -7.25
N VAL A 147 -4.96 -9.22 -7.09
CA VAL A 147 -4.50 -8.28 -8.13
C VAL A 147 -2.99 -8.44 -8.33
N HIS A 148 -2.22 -8.57 -7.22
CA HIS A 148 -0.78 -8.79 -7.28
C HIS A 148 -0.41 -10.03 -8.10
N GLY A 149 -1.12 -11.14 -7.90
CA GLY A 149 -0.90 -12.37 -8.68
C GLY A 149 -1.13 -12.23 -10.19
N LYS A 150 -1.91 -11.22 -10.62
CA LYS A 150 -2.17 -10.91 -12.04
C LYS A 150 -1.12 -9.98 -12.67
N ILE A 151 -0.41 -9.18 -11.85
CA ILE A 151 0.58 -8.20 -12.33
C ILE A 151 2.03 -8.65 -12.12
N GLN A 152 2.26 -9.66 -11.30
CA GLN A 152 3.57 -10.25 -11.07
C GLN A 152 3.98 -11.13 -12.26
N LYS A 153 5.14 -10.89 -12.85
CA LYS A 153 5.76 -11.81 -13.82
C LYS A 153 6.33 -13.03 -13.06
N LYS A 154 5.98 -14.21 -13.53
CA LYS A 154 6.57 -15.49 -13.03
C LYS A 154 7.84 -15.83 -13.78
#